data_0cfa87b3d1e725621504eaf2fabe176b
#
_entry.id   0cfa87b3d1e725621504eaf2fabe176b
#
_cell.length_a   1.000
_cell.length_b   1.000
_cell.length_c   1.000
_cell.angle_alpha   90.00
_cell.angle_beta   90.00
_cell.angle_gamma   90.00
#
_symmetry.space_group_name_H-M   'P 1'
#
loop_
_entity.id
_entity.type
_entity.pdbx_description
1 polymer ?
#
loop_
_entity_poly.entity_id
_entity_poly.type
_entity_poly.pdbx_seq_one_letter_code
_entity_poly.pdbx_strand_id
1 'polypeptide(L)'
;MADRETVIGLECHVELNTQTKMFCGCRNGFGAEPNTNVCPVCLGHPGSLPVPNREAIASIIKIGLALDCEIAPHSLFHRKNYFYPDMPKNYQISQYDLPVCIGGHLDVDLPDGSTKRVGITRVHMEEDTGKTTHGSASGRIHEAEFALVDYNRAGVPLVECVSEPDIRSPEEAATYLRELRATLESLEVSDVRMEEGSLRCDANISLREPDMSELGTKVEIKNMNSVRSLERALNFEIERQTKALENGERIVQETRHWDEDAGATSSLRSKEEAFDYRYFPEPDIPPIEPSPKWIEEIRASLPELPRARRERYQRDHGLKPEVARVLVADRASTVLYERTVELGAPHQAAANWIT
;
A
#
# COMPACT_ATOMS: atom_id res chain seq x y z
N MET A 1 -14.93 1.70 -33.21
CA MET A 1 -15.19 1.27 -31.83
C MET A 1 -14.81 2.45 -30.94
N ALA A 2 -15.65 2.89 -30.04
CA ALA A 2 -15.29 3.98 -29.14
C ALA A 2 -14.15 3.48 -28.22
N ASP A 3 -13.05 4.21 -28.21
CA ASP A 3 -11.90 3.92 -27.35
C ASP A 3 -12.31 4.28 -25.92
N ARG A 4 -12.67 3.28 -25.09
CA ARG A 4 -13.12 3.50 -23.71
C ARG A 4 -11.96 3.96 -22.85
N GLU A 5 -12.27 4.90 -21.97
CA GLU A 5 -11.29 5.38 -20.99
C GLU A 5 -11.16 4.39 -19.82
N THR A 6 -9.94 3.99 -19.53
CA THR A 6 -9.61 3.19 -18.35
C THR A 6 -9.52 4.11 -17.13
N VAL A 7 -10.13 3.70 -16.01
CA VAL A 7 -10.06 4.39 -14.73
C VAL A 7 -9.59 3.42 -13.66
N ILE A 8 -8.48 3.77 -12.99
CA ILE A 8 -7.82 2.93 -12.00
C ILE A 8 -7.58 3.73 -10.72
N GLY A 9 -7.88 3.10 -9.58
CA GLY A 9 -7.47 3.52 -8.24
C GLY A 9 -6.70 2.38 -7.57
N LEU A 10 -5.73 2.71 -6.73
CA LEU A 10 -4.89 1.75 -6.02
C LEU A 10 -5.08 1.88 -4.51
N GLU A 11 -5.15 0.74 -3.83
CA GLU A 11 -5.14 0.60 -2.38
C GLU A 11 -3.85 -0.14 -1.99
N CYS A 12 -2.92 0.58 -1.37
CA CYS A 12 -1.59 0.06 -1.03
C CYS A 12 -1.45 -0.10 0.48
N HIS A 13 -1.26 -1.34 0.93
CA HIS A 13 -1.05 -1.70 2.33
C HIS A 13 0.45 -1.83 2.62
N VAL A 14 0.91 -1.19 3.67
CA VAL A 14 2.32 -1.08 4.06
C VAL A 14 2.49 -1.50 5.50
N GLU A 15 3.18 -2.61 5.75
CA GLU A 15 3.60 -2.99 7.11
C GLU A 15 4.73 -2.07 7.57
N LEU A 16 4.56 -1.45 8.75
CA LEU A 16 5.57 -0.57 9.32
C LEU A 16 6.65 -1.38 10.06
N ASN A 17 7.89 -0.93 9.98
CA ASN A 17 9.06 -1.58 10.61
C ASN A 17 9.33 -1.13 12.05
N THR A 18 8.29 -0.80 12.82
CA THR A 18 8.40 -0.47 14.24
C THR A 18 8.97 -1.63 15.06
N GLN A 19 9.53 -1.33 16.24
CA GLN A 19 10.10 -2.39 17.11
C GLN A 19 9.02 -3.29 17.71
N THR A 20 7.84 -2.75 17.96
CA THR A 20 6.71 -3.47 18.57
C THR A 20 5.47 -3.39 17.71
N LYS A 21 4.53 -4.29 17.94
CA LYS A 21 3.22 -4.31 17.29
C LYS A 21 2.43 -3.03 17.58
N MET A 22 1.30 -2.85 16.86
CA MET A 22 0.51 -1.62 16.90
C MET A 22 -0.09 -1.32 18.26
N PHE A 23 -0.56 -2.33 18.99
CA PHE A 23 -1.32 -2.15 20.22
C PHE A 23 -0.77 -2.92 21.43
N CYS A 24 0.42 -3.53 21.31
CA CYS A 24 1.05 -4.30 22.40
C CYS A 24 2.58 -4.26 22.29
N GLY A 25 3.23 -4.75 23.34
CA GLY A 25 4.71 -4.82 23.42
C GLY A 25 5.36 -6.04 22.74
N CYS A 26 4.59 -6.89 22.03
CA CYS A 26 5.17 -7.96 21.23
C CYS A 26 6.10 -7.39 20.17
N ARG A 27 7.22 -8.08 19.92
CA ARG A 27 8.16 -7.67 18.87
C ARG A 27 7.45 -7.66 17.51
N ASN A 28 7.70 -6.63 16.74
CA ASN A 28 7.39 -6.62 15.31
C ASN A 28 8.58 -7.22 14.55
N GLY A 29 8.40 -8.39 13.92
CA GLY A 29 9.50 -9.05 13.22
C GLY A 29 9.04 -10.34 12.53
N PHE A 30 9.70 -10.63 11.43
CA PHE A 30 9.45 -11.78 10.58
C PHE A 30 10.29 -13.01 11.01
N GLY A 31 9.81 -14.23 10.71
CA GLY A 31 10.59 -15.47 10.77
C GLY A 31 10.69 -16.15 12.13
N ALA A 32 9.91 -15.73 13.15
CA ALA A 32 9.80 -16.49 14.39
C ALA A 32 8.98 -17.77 14.19
N GLU A 33 9.21 -18.78 15.06
CA GLU A 33 8.37 -19.99 15.09
C GLU A 33 6.89 -19.62 15.24
N PRO A 34 5.97 -20.30 14.53
CA PRO A 34 4.55 -19.96 14.53
C PRO A 34 3.96 -19.85 15.93
N ASN A 35 3.16 -18.82 16.16
CA ASN A 35 2.44 -18.56 17.41
C ASN A 35 3.33 -18.39 18.67
N THR A 36 4.61 -18.06 18.52
CA THR A 36 5.53 -17.80 19.64
C THR A 36 5.65 -16.33 20.01
N ASN A 37 5.23 -15.42 19.12
CA ASN A 37 5.29 -13.97 19.31
C ASN A 37 3.89 -13.39 19.46
N VAL A 38 3.17 -13.82 20.48
CA VAL A 38 1.77 -13.44 20.76
C VAL A 38 1.60 -13.12 22.25
N CYS A 39 0.59 -12.30 22.56
CA CYS A 39 0.22 -11.96 23.94
C CYS A 39 -1.31 -11.82 24.05
N PRO A 40 -1.86 -11.70 25.28
CA PRO A 40 -3.31 -11.52 25.48
C PRO A 40 -3.92 -10.37 24.67
N VAL A 41 -3.19 -9.27 24.43
CA VAL A 41 -3.69 -8.11 23.69
C VAL A 41 -3.87 -8.45 22.22
N CYS A 42 -2.82 -8.91 21.53
CA CYS A 42 -2.93 -9.23 20.10
C CYS A 42 -3.80 -10.46 19.81
N LEU A 43 -4.02 -11.34 20.81
CA LEU A 43 -4.98 -12.45 20.73
C LEU A 43 -6.41 -12.06 21.14
N GLY A 44 -6.62 -10.84 21.63
CA GLY A 44 -7.95 -10.35 22.04
C GLY A 44 -8.55 -11.06 23.25
N HIS A 45 -7.72 -11.47 24.22
CA HIS A 45 -8.21 -12.11 25.43
C HIS A 45 -9.07 -11.14 26.27
N PRO A 46 -10.12 -11.62 26.94
CA PRO A 46 -10.95 -10.78 27.80
C PRO A 46 -10.14 -10.04 28.85
N GLY A 47 -10.41 -8.73 28.98
CA GLY A 47 -9.73 -7.87 29.97
C GLY A 47 -8.39 -7.31 29.53
N SER A 48 -7.86 -7.67 28.36
CA SER A 48 -6.69 -7.01 27.79
C SER A 48 -7.07 -5.71 27.08
N LEU A 49 -6.24 -4.66 27.22
CA LEU A 49 -6.50 -3.35 26.61
C LEU A 49 -5.40 -3.00 25.61
N PRO A 50 -5.76 -2.51 24.41
CA PRO A 50 -4.81 -2.05 23.41
C PRO A 50 -4.15 -0.72 23.84
N VAL A 51 -2.86 -0.55 23.53
CA VAL A 51 -2.12 0.70 23.74
C VAL A 51 -1.44 1.08 22.41
N PRO A 52 -1.80 2.22 21.78
CA PRO A 52 -1.27 2.61 20.50
C PRO A 52 0.24 2.83 20.52
N ASN A 53 0.91 2.34 19.48
CA ASN A 53 2.35 2.52 19.27
C ASN A 53 2.62 3.95 18.73
N ARG A 54 3.31 4.76 19.53
CA ARG A 54 3.64 6.15 19.17
C ARG A 54 4.54 6.24 17.92
N GLU A 55 5.44 5.29 17.73
CA GLU A 55 6.33 5.24 16.56
C GLU A 55 5.53 4.95 15.28
N ALA A 56 4.54 4.06 15.34
CA ALA A 56 3.64 3.81 14.22
C ALA A 56 2.83 5.07 13.86
N ILE A 57 2.33 5.82 14.87
CA ILE A 57 1.63 7.09 14.62
C ILE A 57 2.60 8.13 14.01
N ALA A 58 3.84 8.22 14.47
CA ALA A 58 4.83 9.10 13.85
C ALA A 58 5.11 8.70 12.40
N SER A 59 5.17 7.40 12.10
CA SER A 59 5.42 6.88 10.76
C SER A 59 4.30 7.20 9.78
N ILE A 60 3.02 7.07 10.19
CA ILE A 60 1.92 7.46 9.29
C ILE A 60 1.91 8.98 9.04
N ILE A 61 2.22 9.79 10.06
CA ILE A 61 2.35 11.25 9.87
C ILE A 61 3.48 11.57 8.89
N LYS A 62 4.64 10.88 8.96
CA LYS A 62 5.72 10.99 7.96
C LYS A 62 5.23 10.68 6.56
N ILE A 63 4.50 9.56 6.40
CA ILE A 63 3.93 9.15 5.11
C ILE A 63 2.97 10.22 4.58
N GLY A 64 2.03 10.67 5.42
CA GLY A 64 1.09 11.72 5.03
C GLY A 64 1.79 13.02 4.60
N LEU A 65 2.78 13.47 5.35
CA LEU A 65 3.55 14.67 5.00
C LEU A 65 4.34 14.50 3.69
N ALA A 66 4.87 13.31 3.41
CA ALA A 66 5.58 13.02 2.17
C ALA A 66 4.65 12.92 0.95
N LEU A 67 3.37 12.64 1.18
CA LEU A 67 2.31 12.59 0.17
C LEU A 67 1.46 13.88 0.12
N ASP A 68 1.95 14.97 0.72
CA ASP A 68 1.24 16.26 0.80
C ASP A 68 -0.18 16.17 1.39
N CYS A 69 -0.42 15.21 2.28
CA CYS A 69 -1.69 15.10 2.99
C CYS A 69 -1.83 16.15 4.09
N GLU A 70 -3.06 16.54 4.36
CA GLU A 70 -3.42 17.21 5.60
C GLU A 70 -3.39 16.21 6.77
N ILE A 71 -2.70 16.57 7.85
CA ILE A 71 -2.72 15.79 9.09
C ILE A 71 -3.91 16.21 9.93
N ALA A 72 -4.84 15.30 10.15
CA ALA A 72 -6.06 15.57 10.89
C ALA A 72 -5.75 15.99 12.35
N PRO A 73 -6.34 17.08 12.84
CA PRO A 73 -6.13 17.52 14.23
C PRO A 73 -6.79 16.59 15.25
N HIS A 74 -7.73 15.77 14.80
CA HIS A 74 -8.46 14.79 15.58
C HIS A 74 -8.76 13.56 14.74
N SER A 75 -8.34 12.39 15.18
CA SER A 75 -8.50 11.12 14.47
C SER A 75 -8.90 10.02 15.45
N LEU A 76 -9.68 9.05 14.98
CA LEU A 76 -10.19 7.95 15.81
C LEU A 76 -9.82 6.59 15.22
N PHE A 77 -9.57 5.63 16.10
CA PHE A 77 -9.66 4.23 15.75
C PHE A 77 -11.09 3.72 15.83
N HIS A 78 -11.41 2.77 14.96
CA HIS A 78 -12.69 2.10 14.85
C HIS A 78 -12.50 0.60 14.90
N ARG A 79 -13.52 -0.13 15.32
CA ARG A 79 -13.60 -1.57 15.14
C ARG A 79 -14.28 -1.89 13.82
N LYS A 80 -13.55 -2.57 12.93
CA LYS A 80 -14.04 -3.18 11.69
C LYS A 80 -14.37 -4.63 12.00
N ASN A 81 -15.66 -4.94 12.17
CA ASN A 81 -16.07 -6.26 12.64
C ASN A 81 -16.16 -7.25 11.49
N TYR A 82 -15.45 -8.36 11.60
CA TYR A 82 -15.61 -9.50 10.73
C TYR A 82 -15.05 -10.77 11.40
N PHE A 83 -15.66 -11.92 11.08
CA PHE A 83 -15.30 -13.19 11.66
C PHE A 83 -14.49 -14.00 10.66
N TYR A 84 -13.20 -14.13 10.91
CA TYR A 84 -12.30 -14.92 10.10
C TYR A 84 -11.22 -15.56 10.98
N PRO A 85 -10.72 -16.78 10.65
CA PRO A 85 -9.77 -17.50 11.50
C PRO A 85 -8.48 -16.73 11.82
N ASP A 86 -8.01 -15.86 10.92
CA ASP A 86 -6.79 -15.06 11.09
C ASP A 86 -7.01 -13.78 11.93
N MET A 87 -8.26 -13.49 12.31
CA MET A 87 -8.60 -12.34 13.17
C MET A 87 -9.08 -12.84 14.55
N PRO A 88 -8.15 -12.99 15.52
CA PRO A 88 -8.47 -13.63 16.81
C PRO A 88 -9.47 -12.85 17.67
N LYS A 89 -9.59 -11.53 17.46
CA LYS A 89 -10.52 -10.65 18.17
C LYS A 89 -11.91 -10.60 17.55
N ASN A 90 -12.10 -11.17 16.36
CA ASN A 90 -13.30 -11.01 15.52
C ASN A 90 -13.56 -9.58 15.04
N TYR A 91 -12.61 -8.68 15.22
CA TYR A 91 -12.59 -7.34 14.66
C TYR A 91 -11.15 -6.90 14.43
N GLN A 92 -10.96 -6.03 13.47
CA GLN A 92 -9.70 -5.32 13.21
C GLN A 92 -9.82 -3.90 13.74
N ILE A 93 -8.82 -3.43 14.49
CA ILE A 93 -8.72 -2.01 14.82
C ILE A 93 -8.17 -1.31 13.59
N SER A 94 -8.95 -0.37 13.06
CA SER A 94 -8.70 0.36 11.82
C SER A 94 -9.15 1.80 11.99
N GLN A 95 -9.14 2.60 10.92
CA GLN A 95 -9.74 3.93 10.89
C GLN A 95 -10.79 4.00 9.78
N TYR A 96 -11.89 4.69 9.97
CA TYR A 96 -12.99 4.75 9.01
C TYR A 96 -13.18 6.16 8.44
N ASP A 97 -13.95 7.01 9.12
CA ASP A 97 -14.32 8.36 8.68
C ASP A 97 -13.42 9.47 9.22
N LEU A 98 -12.56 9.16 10.21
CA LEU A 98 -11.63 10.10 10.83
C LEU A 98 -10.18 9.55 10.78
N PRO A 99 -9.59 9.40 9.60
CA PRO A 99 -8.22 8.93 9.43
C PRO A 99 -7.19 9.98 9.89
N VAL A 100 -5.93 9.56 10.07
CA VAL A 100 -4.84 10.48 10.44
C VAL A 100 -4.49 11.43 9.30
N CYS A 101 -4.51 10.96 8.03
CA CYS A 101 -4.12 11.76 6.89
C CYS A 101 -5.26 11.82 5.86
N ILE A 102 -5.56 13.02 5.39
CA ILE A 102 -6.66 13.30 4.48
C ILE A 102 -6.14 14.03 3.25
N GLY A 103 -6.62 13.61 2.09
CA GLY A 103 -6.23 14.22 0.82
C GLY A 103 -4.75 13.99 0.50
N GLY A 104 -4.17 14.86 -0.30
CA GLY A 104 -2.80 14.80 -0.73
C GLY A 104 -2.62 14.33 -2.17
N HIS A 105 -1.38 14.10 -2.57
CA HIS A 105 -1.07 13.62 -3.91
C HIS A 105 0.34 13.02 -4.01
N LEU A 106 0.56 12.27 -5.08
CA LEU A 106 1.88 11.83 -5.50
C LEU A 106 2.06 12.20 -6.98
N ASP A 107 3.06 12.99 -7.28
CA ASP A 107 3.45 13.32 -8.66
C ASP A 107 4.39 12.24 -9.19
N VAL A 108 4.06 11.63 -10.33
CA VAL A 108 4.83 10.57 -10.96
C VAL A 108 5.33 11.00 -12.33
N ASP A 109 6.62 10.76 -12.62
CA ASP A 109 7.24 11.08 -13.89
C ASP A 109 7.08 9.90 -14.85
N LEU A 110 6.33 10.11 -15.93
CA LEU A 110 6.04 9.09 -16.94
C LEU A 110 7.22 8.91 -17.92
N PRO A 111 7.29 7.77 -18.63
CA PRO A 111 8.36 7.51 -19.59
C PRO A 111 8.42 8.51 -20.76
N ASP A 112 7.30 9.13 -21.13
CA ASP A 112 7.24 10.16 -22.17
C ASP A 112 7.78 11.53 -21.74
N GLY A 113 8.21 11.65 -20.47
CA GLY A 113 8.73 12.87 -19.87
C GLY A 113 7.64 13.80 -19.28
N SER A 114 6.38 13.43 -19.36
CA SER A 114 5.30 14.15 -18.67
C SER A 114 5.25 13.79 -17.19
N THR A 115 4.61 14.64 -16.39
CA THR A 115 4.33 14.39 -14.98
C THR A 115 2.83 14.22 -14.80
N LYS A 116 2.43 13.13 -14.15
CA LYS A 116 1.06 12.82 -13.77
C LYS A 116 0.89 13.05 -12.29
N ARG A 117 -0.09 13.83 -11.90
CA ARG A 117 -0.52 13.94 -10.50
C ARG A 117 -1.59 12.89 -10.22
N VAL A 118 -1.37 12.08 -9.20
CA VAL A 118 -2.34 11.12 -8.68
C VAL A 118 -2.75 11.57 -7.28
N GLY A 119 -4.02 11.87 -7.09
CA GLY A 119 -4.57 12.26 -5.79
C GLY A 119 -4.53 11.11 -4.78
N ILE A 120 -4.45 11.47 -3.53
CA ILE A 120 -4.58 10.55 -2.38
C ILE A 120 -5.88 10.91 -1.66
N THR A 121 -6.77 9.95 -1.53
CA THR A 121 -8.02 10.12 -0.78
C THR A 121 -7.74 10.21 0.71
N ARG A 122 -6.95 9.26 1.21
CA ARG A 122 -6.53 9.17 2.61
C ARG A 122 -5.35 8.25 2.79
N VAL A 123 -4.67 8.42 3.91
CA VAL A 123 -3.75 7.42 4.48
C VAL A 123 -4.22 7.13 5.91
N HIS A 124 -4.53 5.88 6.20
CA HIS A 124 -5.07 5.48 7.48
C HIS A 124 -4.34 4.28 8.10
N MET A 125 -4.51 4.12 9.42
CA MET A 125 -3.86 3.05 10.18
C MET A 125 -4.78 1.87 10.37
N GLU A 126 -4.17 0.69 10.36
CA GLU A 126 -4.78 -0.59 10.68
C GLU A 126 -3.81 -1.45 11.50
N GLU A 127 -4.29 -2.58 11.99
CA GLU A 127 -3.46 -3.69 12.42
C GLU A 127 -3.56 -4.83 11.40
N ASP A 128 -2.46 -5.53 11.13
CA ASP A 128 -2.51 -6.70 10.25
C ASP A 128 -3.11 -7.92 10.96
N THR A 129 -3.59 -8.88 10.17
CA THR A 129 -4.17 -10.14 10.62
C THR A 129 -3.11 -11.22 10.80
N GLY A 130 -3.48 -12.37 11.34
CA GLY A 130 -2.66 -13.56 11.32
C GLY A 130 -2.38 -14.03 9.89
N LYS A 131 -1.47 -14.98 9.73
CA LYS A 131 -1.16 -15.60 8.45
C LYS A 131 -1.83 -16.97 8.38
N THR A 132 -2.67 -17.19 7.36
CA THR A 132 -3.27 -18.50 7.10
C THR A 132 -2.47 -19.24 6.04
N THR A 133 -2.13 -20.50 6.32
CA THR A 133 -1.48 -21.40 5.37
C THR A 133 -2.41 -22.58 5.12
N HIS A 134 -2.74 -22.83 3.86
CA HIS A 134 -3.63 -23.90 3.46
C HIS A 134 -2.85 -25.20 3.23
N GLY A 135 -3.33 -26.30 3.86
CA GLY A 135 -2.70 -27.62 3.78
C GLY A 135 -3.08 -28.36 2.49
N SER A 136 -2.69 -27.81 1.34
CA SER A 136 -2.81 -28.44 0.02
C SER A 136 -1.48 -28.37 -0.72
N ALA A 137 -1.26 -29.26 -1.70
CA ALA A 137 -0.06 -29.25 -2.52
C ALA A 137 0.10 -27.97 -3.35
N SER A 138 -1.02 -27.32 -3.70
CA SER A 138 -1.06 -26.07 -4.46
C SER A 138 -1.11 -24.82 -3.57
N GLY A 139 -1.31 -24.95 -2.25
CA GLY A 139 -1.57 -23.84 -1.33
C GLY A 139 -2.96 -23.20 -1.52
N ARG A 140 -3.81 -23.72 -2.41
CA ARG A 140 -5.13 -23.16 -2.74
C ARG A 140 -6.18 -23.56 -1.70
N ILE A 141 -7.04 -22.63 -1.31
CA ILE A 141 -8.08 -22.83 -0.29
C ILE A 141 -9.07 -23.93 -0.67
N HIS A 142 -9.45 -24.04 -1.95
CA HIS A 142 -10.45 -25.02 -2.42
C HIS A 142 -9.95 -26.47 -2.44
N GLU A 143 -8.64 -26.69 -2.34
CA GLU A 143 -8.02 -28.01 -2.34
C GLU A 143 -7.48 -28.38 -0.94
N ALA A 144 -7.63 -27.48 0.05
CA ALA A 144 -7.11 -27.69 1.37
C ALA A 144 -8.06 -28.49 2.27
N GLU A 145 -7.55 -29.56 2.88
CA GLU A 145 -8.27 -30.31 3.89
C GLU A 145 -8.27 -29.61 5.26
N PHE A 146 -7.29 -28.75 5.51
CA PHE A 146 -7.14 -27.96 6.74
C PHE A 146 -6.39 -26.67 6.44
N ALA A 147 -6.48 -25.73 7.38
CA ALA A 147 -5.67 -24.52 7.38
C ALA A 147 -4.97 -24.35 8.73
N LEU A 148 -3.72 -23.87 8.69
CA LEU A 148 -2.97 -23.47 9.87
C LEU A 148 -2.93 -21.97 9.96
N VAL A 149 -3.15 -21.43 11.16
CA VAL A 149 -3.11 -19.98 11.42
C VAL A 149 -1.96 -19.66 12.34
N ASP A 150 -1.10 -18.74 11.87
CA ASP A 150 -0.03 -18.16 12.65
C ASP A 150 -0.37 -16.72 13.03
N TYR A 151 -0.52 -16.45 14.32
CA TYR A 151 -0.85 -15.14 14.86
C TYR A 151 0.37 -14.25 15.15
N ASN A 152 1.58 -14.67 14.78
CA ASN A 152 2.77 -13.83 14.97
C ASN A 152 2.65 -12.48 14.26
N ARG A 153 1.97 -12.44 13.10
CA ARG A 153 1.72 -11.20 12.36
C ARG A 153 0.53 -10.40 12.91
N ALA A 154 -0.42 -11.02 13.59
CA ALA A 154 -1.59 -10.34 14.13
C ALA A 154 -1.20 -9.15 15.03
N GLY A 155 -1.70 -7.97 14.70
CA GLY A 155 -1.38 -6.72 15.40
C GLY A 155 -0.12 -5.99 14.90
N VAL A 156 0.52 -6.44 13.81
CA VAL A 156 1.59 -5.67 13.13
C VAL A 156 1.01 -4.34 12.63
N PRO A 157 1.71 -3.21 12.84
CA PRO A 157 1.22 -1.92 12.34
C PRO A 157 1.14 -1.90 10.83
N LEU A 158 -0.03 -1.59 10.31
CA LEU A 158 -0.34 -1.53 8.90
C LEU A 158 -0.86 -0.14 8.55
N VAL A 159 -0.43 0.40 7.42
CA VAL A 159 -0.91 1.65 6.85
C VAL A 159 -1.50 1.37 5.48
N GLU A 160 -2.70 1.89 5.22
CA GLU A 160 -3.31 1.82 3.91
C GLU A 160 -3.29 3.21 3.25
N CYS A 161 -2.67 3.29 2.06
CA CYS A 161 -2.66 4.46 1.19
C CYS A 161 -3.68 4.24 0.07
N VAL A 162 -4.73 5.05 0.05
CA VAL A 162 -5.81 4.98 -0.95
C VAL A 162 -5.66 6.12 -1.94
N SER A 163 -5.44 5.79 -3.21
CA SER A 163 -5.39 6.80 -4.27
C SER A 163 -6.77 7.21 -4.74
N GLU A 164 -6.87 8.42 -5.31
CA GLU A 164 -7.99 8.78 -6.18
C GLU A 164 -7.95 7.95 -7.48
N PRO A 165 -9.07 7.77 -8.17
CA PRO A 165 -9.15 7.04 -9.44
C PRO A 165 -8.65 7.87 -10.63
N ASP A 166 -7.45 8.41 -10.50
CA ASP A 166 -6.82 9.32 -11.48
C ASP A 166 -5.97 8.61 -12.53
N ILE A 167 -5.61 7.36 -12.28
CA ILE A 167 -4.73 6.56 -13.12
C ILE A 167 -5.50 6.09 -14.36
N ARG A 168 -4.87 6.14 -15.56
CA ARG A 168 -5.51 5.89 -16.84
C ARG A 168 -4.89 4.74 -17.63
N SER A 169 -3.75 4.22 -17.20
CA SER A 169 -3.11 3.08 -17.85
C SER A 169 -2.40 2.16 -16.87
N PRO A 170 -2.15 0.90 -17.22
CA PRO A 170 -1.32 -0.02 -16.44
C PRO A 170 0.10 0.50 -16.20
N GLU A 171 0.67 1.22 -17.18
CA GLU A 171 1.99 1.84 -17.07
C GLU A 171 2.01 2.98 -16.03
N GLU A 172 0.97 3.84 -16.02
CA GLU A 172 0.80 4.86 -14.98
C GLU A 172 0.67 4.21 -13.59
N ALA A 173 -0.12 3.13 -13.45
CA ALA A 173 -0.27 2.39 -12.19
C ALA A 173 1.06 1.80 -11.70
N ALA A 174 1.81 1.18 -12.60
CA ALA A 174 3.13 0.63 -12.29
C ALA A 174 4.12 1.73 -11.88
N THR A 175 4.07 2.89 -12.53
CA THR A 175 4.93 4.03 -12.21
C THR A 175 4.56 4.64 -10.85
N TYR A 176 3.26 4.79 -10.57
CA TYR A 176 2.78 5.23 -9.26
C TYR A 176 3.25 4.31 -8.13
N LEU A 177 3.10 2.99 -8.30
CA LEU A 177 3.51 2.03 -7.27
C LEU A 177 5.03 2.04 -7.03
N ARG A 178 5.85 2.20 -8.09
CA ARG A 178 7.31 2.36 -7.95
C ARG A 178 7.67 3.64 -7.20
N GLU A 179 7.02 4.76 -7.48
CA GLU A 179 7.28 6.04 -6.83
C GLU A 179 6.82 6.02 -5.36
N LEU A 180 5.65 5.45 -5.07
CA LEU A 180 5.18 5.26 -3.70
C LEU A 180 6.15 4.37 -2.91
N ARG A 181 6.58 3.25 -3.48
CA ARG A 181 7.56 2.35 -2.87
C ARG A 181 8.88 3.08 -2.55
N ALA A 182 9.46 3.80 -3.52
CA ALA A 182 10.70 4.55 -3.32
C ALA A 182 10.54 5.64 -2.25
N THR A 183 9.38 6.31 -2.21
CA THR A 183 9.06 7.31 -1.17
C THR A 183 9.03 6.66 0.21
N LEU A 184 8.27 5.57 0.39
CA LEU A 184 8.17 4.85 1.67
C LEU A 184 9.51 4.29 2.15
N GLU A 185 10.32 3.75 1.24
CA GLU A 185 11.68 3.26 1.55
C GLU A 185 12.60 4.41 1.99
N SER A 186 12.52 5.57 1.33
CA SER A 186 13.32 6.74 1.69
C SER A 186 12.98 7.30 3.08
N LEU A 187 11.72 7.14 3.52
CA LEU A 187 11.25 7.51 4.86
C LEU A 187 11.71 6.55 5.94
N GLU A 188 12.25 5.39 5.59
CA GLU A 188 12.68 4.32 6.50
C GLU A 188 11.54 3.79 7.39
N VAL A 189 10.30 3.82 6.91
CA VAL A 189 9.10 3.38 7.66
C VAL A 189 8.71 1.93 7.39
N SER A 190 9.22 1.34 6.30
CA SER A 190 8.96 -0.04 5.87
C SER A 190 10.11 -0.54 4.99
N ASP A 191 10.24 -1.86 4.86
CA ASP A 191 11.12 -2.50 3.88
C ASP A 191 10.49 -2.64 2.49
N VAL A 192 9.19 -2.38 2.37
CA VAL A 192 8.39 -2.30 1.14
C VAL A 192 8.57 -3.47 0.15
N ARG A 193 8.66 -4.69 0.67
CA ARG A 193 8.85 -5.91 -0.11
C ARG A 193 7.52 -6.58 -0.45
N MET A 194 7.16 -6.54 -1.72
CA MET A 194 5.92 -7.16 -2.20
C MET A 194 5.97 -8.69 -2.09
N GLU A 195 7.12 -9.29 -2.36
CA GLU A 195 7.36 -10.73 -2.27
C GLU A 195 7.29 -11.31 -0.86
N GLU A 196 7.54 -10.50 0.17
CA GLU A 196 7.42 -10.86 1.59
C GLU A 196 6.07 -10.42 2.19
N GLY A 197 5.30 -9.60 1.44
CA GLY A 197 3.97 -9.11 1.83
C GLY A 197 3.98 -7.86 2.70
N SER A 198 5.14 -7.23 2.94
CA SER A 198 5.22 -5.95 3.66
C SER A 198 4.76 -4.74 2.84
N LEU A 199 4.63 -4.89 1.52
CA LEU A 199 3.90 -4.02 0.62
C LEU A 199 2.92 -4.86 -0.20
N ARG A 200 1.63 -4.58 -0.11
CA ARG A 200 0.58 -5.18 -0.91
C ARG A 200 -0.15 -4.08 -1.68
N CYS A 201 -0.65 -4.38 -2.86
CA CYS A 201 -1.38 -3.42 -3.66
C CYS A 201 -2.59 -4.10 -4.29
N ASP A 202 -3.77 -3.59 -3.99
CA ASP A 202 -5.03 -3.96 -4.63
C ASP A 202 -5.39 -2.89 -5.67
N ALA A 203 -5.94 -3.29 -6.81
CA ALA A 203 -6.30 -2.37 -7.87
C ALA A 203 -7.81 -2.37 -8.10
N ASN A 204 -8.40 -1.20 -8.15
CA ASN A 204 -9.78 -0.98 -8.56
C ASN A 204 -9.79 -0.48 -10.01
N ILE A 205 -10.46 -1.16 -10.91
CA ILE A 205 -10.48 -0.82 -12.33
C ILE A 205 -11.91 -0.79 -12.88
N SER A 206 -12.19 0.20 -13.72
CA SER A 206 -13.40 0.28 -14.52
C SER A 206 -13.12 0.87 -15.91
N LEU A 207 -14.00 0.60 -16.86
CA LEU A 207 -14.00 1.23 -18.18
C LEU A 207 -15.23 2.13 -18.30
N ARG A 208 -15.04 3.35 -18.86
CA ARG A 208 -16.14 4.27 -19.15
C ARG A 208 -16.07 4.79 -20.58
N GLU A 209 -17.19 5.26 -21.10
CA GLU A 209 -17.20 5.99 -22.39
C GLU A 209 -16.44 7.33 -22.24
N PRO A 210 -15.69 7.78 -23.26
CA PRO A 210 -14.75 8.90 -23.12
C PRO A 210 -15.38 10.22 -22.63
N ASP A 211 -16.62 10.47 -22.96
CA ASP A 211 -17.31 11.73 -22.65
C ASP A 211 -18.21 11.65 -21.39
N MET A 212 -18.19 10.53 -20.68
CA MET A 212 -19.01 10.34 -19.47
C MET A 212 -18.23 10.71 -18.21
N SER A 213 -18.87 11.54 -17.36
CA SER A 213 -18.33 11.86 -16.02
C SER A 213 -18.53 10.70 -15.01
N GLU A 214 -19.53 9.86 -15.24
CA GLU A 214 -19.83 8.71 -14.37
C GLU A 214 -18.82 7.60 -14.58
N LEU A 215 -18.37 7.01 -13.46
CA LEU A 215 -17.46 5.87 -13.49
C LEU A 215 -18.19 4.60 -13.96
N GLY A 216 -17.48 3.74 -14.67
CA GLY A 216 -17.96 2.41 -14.99
C GLY A 216 -18.05 1.49 -13.75
N THR A 217 -18.55 0.27 -13.95
CA THR A 217 -18.65 -0.73 -12.87
C THR A 217 -17.26 -1.15 -12.41
N LYS A 218 -16.98 -0.94 -11.13
CA LYS A 218 -15.70 -1.24 -10.50
C LYS A 218 -15.47 -2.74 -10.34
N VAL A 219 -14.30 -3.22 -10.73
CA VAL A 219 -13.76 -4.54 -10.40
C VAL A 219 -12.51 -4.34 -9.56
N GLU A 220 -12.42 -5.05 -8.44
CA GLU A 220 -11.26 -5.08 -7.56
C GLU A 220 -10.37 -6.28 -7.92
N ILE A 221 -9.07 -6.06 -8.10
CA ILE A 221 -8.09 -7.12 -8.37
C ILE A 221 -7.16 -7.25 -7.16
N LYS A 222 -7.00 -8.48 -6.68
CA LYS A 222 -6.14 -8.82 -5.53
C LYS A 222 -5.06 -9.83 -5.90
N ASN A 223 -4.09 -9.99 -4.98
CA ASN A 223 -3.01 -10.98 -5.08
C ASN A 223 -1.94 -10.66 -6.13
N MET A 224 -1.61 -9.40 -6.30
CA MET A 224 -0.51 -8.98 -7.16
C MET A 224 0.77 -8.82 -6.35
N ASN A 225 1.73 -9.73 -6.54
CA ASN A 225 2.93 -9.86 -5.70
C ASN A 225 4.14 -9.06 -6.24
N SER A 226 3.96 -8.30 -7.31
CA SER A 226 4.99 -7.45 -7.90
C SER A 226 4.38 -6.32 -8.72
N VAL A 227 5.17 -5.29 -9.01
CA VAL A 227 4.76 -4.21 -9.94
C VAL A 227 4.44 -4.77 -11.32
N ARG A 228 5.18 -5.81 -11.77
CA ARG A 228 4.91 -6.49 -13.04
C ARG A 228 3.59 -7.24 -13.02
N SER A 229 3.25 -7.90 -11.92
CA SER A 229 1.96 -8.58 -11.75
C SER A 229 0.81 -7.59 -11.78
N LEU A 230 0.94 -6.41 -11.14
CA LEU A 230 -0.04 -5.33 -11.23
C LEU A 230 -0.30 -4.91 -12.69
N GLU A 231 0.77 -4.64 -13.45
CA GLU A 231 0.66 -4.22 -14.84
C GLU A 231 0.01 -5.30 -15.72
N ARG A 232 0.39 -6.58 -15.55
CA ARG A 232 -0.19 -7.72 -16.28
C ARG A 232 -1.67 -7.92 -15.93
N ALA A 233 -2.02 -7.85 -14.66
CA ALA A 233 -3.39 -8.04 -14.20
C ALA A 233 -4.32 -6.93 -14.71
N LEU A 234 -3.85 -5.67 -14.70
CA LEU A 234 -4.60 -4.55 -15.25
C LEU A 234 -4.79 -4.67 -16.78
N ASN A 235 -3.76 -5.04 -17.52
CA ASN A 235 -3.88 -5.29 -18.96
C ASN A 235 -4.90 -6.40 -19.27
N PHE A 236 -4.85 -7.51 -18.54
CA PHE A 236 -5.81 -8.59 -18.68
C PHE A 236 -7.24 -8.13 -18.41
N GLU A 237 -7.47 -7.36 -17.35
CA GLU A 237 -8.80 -6.86 -17.00
C GLU A 237 -9.35 -5.85 -18.02
N ILE A 238 -8.51 -4.98 -18.56
CA ILE A 238 -8.90 -4.07 -19.64
C ILE A 238 -9.40 -4.87 -20.84
N GLU A 239 -8.64 -5.89 -21.27
CA GLU A 239 -9.05 -6.74 -22.39
C GLU A 239 -10.33 -7.52 -22.08
N ARG A 240 -10.46 -8.10 -20.89
CA ARG A 240 -11.65 -8.85 -20.48
C ARG A 240 -12.89 -7.98 -20.46
N GLN A 241 -12.81 -6.81 -19.81
CA GLN A 241 -13.94 -5.88 -19.70
C GLN A 241 -14.31 -5.30 -21.07
N THR A 242 -13.34 -4.96 -21.91
CA THR A 242 -13.58 -4.49 -23.28
C THR A 242 -14.36 -5.52 -24.10
N LYS A 243 -13.91 -6.80 -24.10
CA LYS A 243 -14.59 -7.90 -24.81
C LYS A 243 -16.02 -8.12 -24.30
N ALA A 244 -16.22 -8.10 -22.98
CA ALA A 244 -17.55 -8.26 -22.39
C ALA A 244 -18.52 -7.13 -22.85
N LEU A 245 -18.04 -5.88 -22.77
CA LEU A 245 -18.83 -4.72 -23.18
C LEU A 245 -19.12 -4.68 -24.69
N GLU A 246 -18.18 -5.13 -25.53
CA GLU A 246 -18.40 -5.27 -26.98
C GLU A 246 -19.42 -6.34 -27.32
N ASN A 247 -19.50 -7.41 -26.53
CA ASN A 247 -20.52 -8.47 -26.66
C ASN A 247 -21.89 -8.05 -26.09
N GLY A 248 -22.03 -6.84 -25.54
CA GLY A 248 -23.25 -6.39 -24.88
C GLY A 248 -23.48 -6.95 -23.49
N GLU A 249 -22.45 -7.56 -22.90
CA GLU A 249 -22.49 -8.10 -21.53
C GLU A 249 -22.32 -6.95 -20.53
N ARG A 250 -22.84 -7.13 -19.32
CA ARG A 250 -22.64 -6.17 -18.22
C ARG A 250 -21.46 -6.59 -17.37
N ILE A 251 -20.64 -5.60 -17.00
CA ILE A 251 -19.60 -5.83 -15.97
C ILE A 251 -20.28 -5.94 -14.60
N VAL A 252 -19.97 -6.99 -13.86
CA VAL A 252 -20.44 -7.20 -12.49
C VAL A 252 -19.41 -6.62 -11.52
N GLN A 253 -19.89 -5.96 -10.48
CA GLN A 253 -19.03 -5.47 -9.41
C GLN A 253 -18.59 -6.65 -8.53
N GLU A 254 -17.32 -7.03 -8.64
CA GLU A 254 -16.75 -8.20 -7.98
C GLU A 254 -15.30 -7.97 -7.56
N THR A 255 -14.82 -8.83 -6.65
CA THR A 255 -13.39 -8.99 -6.37
C THR A 255 -12.86 -10.17 -7.16
N ARG A 256 -11.74 -9.98 -7.85
CA ARG A 256 -11.06 -10.98 -8.66
C ARG A 256 -9.65 -11.25 -8.13
N HIS A 257 -9.22 -12.49 -8.24
CA HIS A 257 -7.89 -12.94 -7.85
C HIS A 257 -7.00 -13.05 -9.08
N TRP A 258 -5.83 -12.43 -9.04
CA TRP A 258 -4.79 -12.62 -10.06
C TRP A 258 -4.07 -13.94 -9.83
N ASP A 259 -4.06 -14.80 -10.84
CA ASP A 259 -3.27 -16.03 -10.89
C ASP A 259 -2.05 -15.79 -11.78
N GLU A 260 -0.86 -15.74 -11.17
CA GLU A 260 0.38 -15.41 -11.86
C GLU A 260 0.76 -16.47 -12.90
N ASP A 261 0.51 -17.75 -12.60
CA ASP A 261 0.84 -18.88 -13.48
C ASP A 261 -0.10 -18.93 -14.69
N ALA A 262 -1.39 -18.74 -14.44
CA ALA A 262 -2.40 -18.71 -15.49
C ALA A 262 -2.34 -17.40 -16.31
N GLY A 263 -1.78 -16.32 -15.76
CA GLY A 263 -1.78 -14.99 -16.37
C GLY A 263 -3.20 -14.43 -16.56
N ALA A 264 -4.11 -14.73 -15.64
CA ALA A 264 -5.53 -14.41 -15.73
C ALA A 264 -6.12 -14.07 -14.37
N THR A 265 -7.24 -13.36 -14.36
CA THR A 265 -8.03 -13.15 -13.15
C THR A 265 -9.18 -14.15 -13.08
N SER A 266 -9.52 -14.59 -11.86
CA SER A 266 -10.69 -15.41 -11.57
C SER A 266 -11.59 -14.74 -10.53
N SER A 267 -12.91 -14.88 -10.63
CA SER A 267 -13.85 -14.34 -9.65
C SER A 267 -13.67 -15.02 -8.30
N LEU A 268 -13.51 -14.22 -7.22
CA LEU A 268 -13.49 -14.73 -5.85
C LEU A 268 -14.87 -14.70 -5.20
N ARG A 269 -15.60 -13.60 -5.39
CA ARG A 269 -16.95 -13.41 -4.87
C ARG A 269 -17.62 -12.23 -5.58
N SER A 270 -18.94 -12.29 -5.69
CA SER A 270 -19.77 -11.14 -6.09
C SER A 270 -20.07 -10.24 -4.88
N LYS A 271 -20.36 -8.95 -5.12
CA LYS A 271 -20.70 -7.98 -4.06
C LYS A 271 -22.08 -8.18 -3.41
N GLU A 272 -22.89 -9.14 -3.86
CA GLU A 272 -24.12 -9.51 -3.17
C GLU A 272 -23.87 -10.03 -1.75
N GLU A 273 -22.59 -10.41 -1.43
CA GLU A 273 -22.11 -10.78 -0.11
C GLU A 273 -21.24 -9.68 0.55
N ALA A 274 -21.48 -8.40 0.26
CA ALA A 274 -20.75 -7.32 0.91
C ALA A 274 -20.97 -7.37 2.42
N PHE A 275 -19.89 -7.64 3.18
CA PHE A 275 -19.97 -7.63 4.63
C PHE A 275 -20.30 -6.22 5.13
N ASP A 276 -21.37 -6.08 5.89
CA ASP A 276 -21.58 -4.92 6.75
C ASP A 276 -20.61 -5.05 7.93
N TYR A 277 -19.50 -4.34 7.88
CA TYR A 277 -18.48 -4.36 8.93
C TYR A 277 -18.91 -3.67 10.22
N ARG A 278 -20.05 -2.99 10.24
CA ARG A 278 -20.62 -2.33 11.44
C ARG A 278 -19.56 -1.55 12.21
N TYR A 279 -18.90 -0.64 11.51
CA TYR A 279 -17.89 0.21 12.12
C TYR A 279 -18.45 1.00 13.30
N PHE A 280 -17.71 1.03 14.40
CA PHE A 280 -17.95 1.93 15.53
C PHE A 280 -16.62 2.32 16.16
N PRO A 281 -16.55 3.50 16.86
CA PRO A 281 -15.32 3.94 17.51
C PRO A 281 -14.79 2.91 18.50
N GLU A 282 -13.46 2.68 18.48
CA GLU A 282 -12.78 1.81 19.44
C GLU A 282 -12.83 2.45 20.84
N PRO A 283 -13.55 1.86 21.82
CA PRO A 283 -13.79 2.52 23.09
C PRO A 283 -12.58 2.54 24.02
N ASP A 284 -11.60 1.68 23.81
CA ASP A 284 -10.46 1.49 24.70
C ASP A 284 -9.22 2.31 24.26
N ILE A 285 -9.31 3.04 23.15
CA ILE A 285 -8.23 3.87 22.63
C ILE A 285 -8.68 5.33 22.58
N PRO A 286 -7.95 6.26 23.22
CA PRO A 286 -8.27 7.68 23.12
C PRO A 286 -8.02 8.20 21.69
N PRO A 287 -8.66 9.33 21.30
CA PRO A 287 -8.38 10.00 20.04
C PRO A 287 -6.89 10.29 19.83
N ILE A 288 -6.47 10.26 18.57
CA ILE A 288 -5.15 10.73 18.16
C ILE A 288 -5.27 12.23 17.87
N GLU A 289 -4.57 13.04 18.66
CA GLU A 289 -4.55 14.50 18.54
C GLU A 289 -3.09 14.99 18.48
N PRO A 290 -2.43 14.89 17.32
CA PRO A 290 -1.04 15.27 17.20
C PRO A 290 -0.90 16.79 17.35
N SER A 291 -0.04 17.23 18.27
CA SER A 291 0.19 18.66 18.43
C SER A 291 0.89 19.25 17.21
N PRO A 292 0.62 20.52 16.84
CA PRO A 292 1.32 21.20 15.74
C PRO A 292 2.84 21.14 15.88
N LYS A 293 3.35 21.23 17.09
CA LYS A 293 4.79 21.11 17.37
C LYS A 293 5.33 19.72 16.99
N TRP A 294 4.62 18.65 17.34
CA TRP A 294 5.05 17.30 17.01
C TRP A 294 4.99 17.03 15.50
N ILE A 295 3.97 17.54 14.82
CA ILE A 295 3.88 17.46 13.35
C ILE A 295 5.09 18.18 12.71
N GLU A 296 5.45 19.36 13.20
CA GLU A 296 6.59 20.12 12.67
C GLU A 296 7.94 19.46 12.97
N GLU A 297 8.12 18.85 14.14
CA GLU A 297 9.27 18.02 14.46
C GLU A 297 9.41 16.85 13.50
N ILE A 298 8.31 16.17 13.15
CA ILE A 298 8.29 15.09 12.17
C ILE A 298 8.62 15.64 10.77
N ARG A 299 8.01 16.75 10.37
CA ARG A 299 8.28 17.41 9.08
C ARG A 299 9.76 17.76 8.92
N ALA A 300 10.37 18.32 9.95
CA ALA A 300 11.79 18.67 9.94
C ALA A 300 12.71 17.44 9.88
N SER A 301 12.21 16.26 10.22
CA SER A 301 12.95 14.99 10.15
C SER A 301 12.82 14.26 8.81
N LEU A 302 12.00 14.77 7.88
CA LEU A 302 11.84 14.15 6.57
C LEU A 302 13.16 14.18 5.79
N PRO A 303 13.57 13.07 5.18
CA PRO A 303 14.69 13.06 4.25
C PRO A 303 14.31 13.78 2.95
N GLU A 304 15.31 14.06 2.12
CA GLU A 304 15.03 14.48 0.75
C GLU A 304 14.31 13.34 0.00
N LEU A 305 13.12 13.64 -0.51
CA LEU A 305 12.28 12.66 -1.18
C LEU A 305 12.83 12.27 -2.57
N PRO A 306 12.50 11.09 -3.11
CA PRO A 306 13.07 10.57 -4.36
C PRO A 306 12.94 11.53 -5.53
N ARG A 307 11.81 12.21 -5.69
CA ARG A 307 11.60 13.18 -6.77
C ARG A 307 12.54 14.38 -6.66
N ALA A 308 12.60 15.02 -5.49
CA ALA A 308 13.49 16.15 -5.26
C ALA A 308 14.97 15.78 -5.47
N ARG A 309 15.33 14.55 -5.06
CA ARG A 309 16.67 14.00 -5.26
C ARG A 309 16.98 13.77 -6.75
N ARG A 310 16.03 13.24 -7.55
CA ARG A 310 16.18 13.13 -9.01
C ARG A 310 16.41 14.51 -9.64
N GLU A 311 15.61 15.50 -9.29
CA GLU A 311 15.76 16.86 -9.79
C GLU A 311 17.13 17.45 -9.43
N ARG A 312 17.59 17.23 -8.20
CA ARG A 312 18.94 17.63 -7.77
C ARG A 312 20.03 16.93 -8.57
N TYR A 313 19.95 15.63 -8.77
CA TYR A 313 20.94 14.89 -9.56
C TYR A 313 21.00 15.34 -11.02
N GLN A 314 19.87 15.69 -11.61
CA GLN A 314 19.83 16.24 -12.97
C GLN A 314 20.41 17.67 -13.01
N ARG A 315 20.00 18.54 -12.11
CA ARG A 315 20.40 19.95 -12.07
C ARG A 315 21.86 20.14 -11.66
N ASP A 316 22.28 19.49 -10.55
CA ASP A 316 23.55 19.79 -9.89
C ASP A 316 24.66 18.81 -10.29
N HIS A 317 24.30 17.57 -10.62
CA HIS A 317 25.25 16.54 -11.04
C HIS A 317 25.29 16.32 -12.56
N GLY A 318 24.36 16.92 -13.31
CA GLY A 318 24.28 16.82 -14.76
C GLY A 318 23.90 15.43 -15.27
N LEU A 319 23.24 14.60 -14.43
CA LEU A 319 22.84 13.27 -14.81
C LEU A 319 21.61 13.28 -15.73
N LYS A 320 21.53 12.31 -16.62
CA LYS A 320 20.32 12.10 -17.44
C LYS A 320 19.15 11.64 -16.59
N PRO A 321 17.89 11.98 -16.95
CA PRO A 321 16.69 11.58 -16.20
C PRO A 321 16.60 10.08 -15.92
N GLU A 322 16.94 9.23 -16.89
CA GLU A 322 16.87 7.78 -16.75
C GLU A 322 17.87 7.27 -15.71
N VAL A 323 19.10 7.82 -15.71
CA VAL A 323 20.14 7.46 -14.74
C VAL A 323 19.75 7.91 -13.34
N ALA A 324 19.27 9.14 -13.20
CA ALA A 324 18.81 9.67 -11.91
C ALA A 324 17.65 8.83 -11.37
N ARG A 325 16.73 8.36 -12.23
CA ARG A 325 15.60 7.49 -11.85
C ARG A 325 16.08 6.16 -11.27
N VAL A 326 17.06 5.50 -11.93
CA VAL A 326 17.61 4.23 -11.45
C VAL A 326 18.30 4.41 -10.10
N LEU A 327 19.09 5.46 -9.92
CA LEU A 327 19.81 5.74 -8.67
C LEU A 327 18.91 5.95 -7.45
N VAL A 328 17.72 6.49 -7.64
CA VAL A 328 16.77 6.75 -6.54
C VAL A 328 15.69 5.68 -6.39
N ALA A 329 15.73 4.63 -7.24
CA ALA A 329 14.73 3.56 -7.23
C ALA A 329 14.79 2.70 -5.96
N ASP A 330 15.95 2.65 -5.32
CA ASP A 330 16.17 2.00 -4.04
C ASP A 330 17.18 2.77 -3.19
N ARG A 331 17.07 2.59 -1.86
CA ARG A 331 17.91 3.29 -0.89
C ARG A 331 19.38 2.91 -0.98
N ALA A 332 19.69 1.65 -1.26
CA ALA A 332 21.09 1.18 -1.28
C ALA A 332 21.86 1.84 -2.42
N SER A 333 21.28 1.92 -3.62
CA SER A 333 21.84 2.63 -4.78
C SER A 333 22.01 4.11 -4.50
N THR A 334 21.01 4.74 -3.89
CA THR A 334 21.08 6.16 -3.47
C THR A 334 22.25 6.43 -2.52
N VAL A 335 22.34 5.67 -1.43
CA VAL A 335 23.38 5.84 -0.40
C VAL A 335 24.76 5.57 -0.99
N LEU A 336 24.91 4.52 -1.80
CA LEU A 336 26.16 4.19 -2.46
C LEU A 336 26.63 5.31 -3.40
N TYR A 337 25.71 5.85 -4.20
CA TYR A 337 26.02 6.95 -5.12
C TYR A 337 26.45 8.20 -4.36
N GLU A 338 25.67 8.68 -3.41
CA GLU A 338 25.97 9.89 -2.65
C GLU A 338 27.31 9.75 -1.90
N ARG A 339 27.53 8.59 -1.26
CA ARG A 339 28.79 8.37 -0.55
C ARG A 339 29.99 8.32 -1.48
N THR A 340 29.85 7.74 -2.67
CA THR A 340 30.90 7.67 -3.70
C THR A 340 31.25 9.08 -4.20
N VAL A 341 30.26 9.92 -4.42
CA VAL A 341 30.45 11.32 -4.83
C VAL A 341 31.08 12.16 -3.70
N GLU A 342 30.65 12.01 -2.46
CA GLU A 342 31.25 12.66 -1.29
C GLU A 342 32.75 12.35 -1.14
N LEU A 343 33.16 11.15 -1.51
CA LEU A 343 34.56 10.71 -1.52
C LEU A 343 35.38 11.27 -2.70
N GLY A 344 34.76 12.08 -3.54
CA GLY A 344 35.43 12.81 -4.64
C GLY A 344 35.35 12.14 -6.00
N ALA A 345 34.52 11.10 -6.18
CA ALA A 345 34.31 10.51 -7.50
C ALA A 345 33.51 11.47 -8.42
N PRO A 346 33.84 11.55 -9.73
CA PRO A 346 33.04 12.31 -10.68
C PRO A 346 31.60 11.73 -10.76
N HIS A 347 30.59 12.60 -10.77
CA HIS A 347 29.18 12.23 -10.73
C HIS A 347 28.79 11.19 -11.78
N GLN A 348 29.16 11.44 -13.05
CA GLN A 348 28.83 10.54 -14.16
C GLN A 348 29.52 9.18 -14.04
N ALA A 349 30.79 9.14 -13.55
CA ALA A 349 31.52 7.89 -13.38
C ALA A 349 30.89 7.05 -12.25
N ALA A 350 30.56 7.67 -11.09
CA ALA A 350 29.89 7.01 -10.00
C ALA A 350 28.52 6.44 -10.43
N ALA A 351 27.75 7.25 -11.16
CA ALA A 351 26.45 6.81 -11.69
C ALA A 351 26.57 5.59 -12.61
N ASN A 352 27.48 5.63 -13.58
CA ASN A 352 27.67 4.55 -14.56
C ASN A 352 28.11 3.21 -13.94
N TRP A 353 28.76 3.22 -12.79
CA TRP A 353 29.19 2.00 -12.10
C TRP A 353 28.10 1.40 -11.19
N ILE A 354 27.11 2.21 -10.81
CA ILE A 354 26.04 1.80 -9.90
C ILE A 354 24.76 1.41 -10.67
N THR A 355 24.53 2.01 -11.84
CA THR A 355 23.39 1.72 -12.73
C THR A 355 23.76 0.76 -13.86
#